data_b7830a9a0c8b855f787d65af292a7515
#
_entry.id   b7830a9a0c8b855f787d65af292a7515
#
_cell.length_a   1.000
_cell.length_b   1.000
_cell.length_c   1.000
_cell.angle_alpha   90.00
_cell.angle_beta   90.00
_cell.angle_gamma   90.00
#
_symmetry.space_group_name_H-M   'P 1'
#
loop_
_entity.id
_entity.type
_entity.pdbx_description
1 polymer ?
#
loop_
_entity_poly.entity_id
_entity_poly.type
_entity_poly.pdbx_seq_one_letter_code
_entity_poly.pdbx_strand_id
1 'polypeptide(L)'
;MSNRRYTVDQTNVDGFKVFTLRDIKRQALAKVIPELGNNCYHFTQTVGTEPINIILPPPNLKTLAQRPSGYGNPILFPFPNRIREGCFLFEGKQYTFDKALNSPNSIHGLVIDQPFGHCECS
;
A
#
# COMPACT_ATOMS: atom_id res chain seq x y z
N MET A 1 -15.95 -30.21 -1.91
CA MET A 1 -15.76 -28.85 -1.35
C MET A 1 -14.27 -28.53 -1.38
N SER A 2 -13.87 -27.48 -2.06
CA SER A 2 -12.45 -27.10 -2.14
C SER A 2 -11.96 -26.69 -0.75
N ASN A 3 -11.10 -27.50 -0.15
CA ASN A 3 -10.50 -27.22 1.18
C ASN A 3 -9.32 -26.25 1.01
N ARG A 4 -9.55 -25.13 0.33
CA ARG A 4 -8.50 -24.11 0.10
C ARG A 4 -8.29 -23.33 1.38
N ARG A 5 -7.07 -23.41 1.93
CA ARG A 5 -6.65 -22.61 3.07
C ARG A 5 -6.61 -21.11 2.73
N TYR A 6 -6.18 -20.77 1.52
CA TYR A 6 -6.06 -19.40 1.08
C TYR A 6 -7.09 -19.07 0.00
N THR A 7 -7.69 -17.91 0.11
CA THR A 7 -8.63 -17.37 -0.88
C THR A 7 -8.28 -15.94 -1.24
N VAL A 8 -8.60 -15.56 -2.47
CA VAL A 8 -8.50 -14.19 -2.97
C VAL A 8 -9.83 -13.81 -3.59
N ASP A 9 -10.39 -12.68 -3.17
CA ASP A 9 -11.59 -12.10 -3.74
C ASP A 9 -11.29 -10.70 -4.26
N GLN A 10 -11.95 -10.30 -5.34
CA GLN A 10 -11.88 -8.96 -5.90
C GLN A 10 -13.23 -8.28 -5.74
N THR A 11 -13.21 -7.06 -5.21
CA THR A 11 -14.40 -6.20 -5.04
C THR A 11 -14.11 -4.78 -5.50
N ASN A 12 -15.15 -3.96 -5.69
CA ASN A 12 -15.01 -2.53 -5.92
C ASN A 12 -15.46 -1.78 -4.66
N VAL A 13 -14.61 -0.91 -4.13
CA VAL A 13 -14.87 -0.09 -2.93
C VAL A 13 -14.50 1.35 -3.24
N ASP A 14 -15.41 2.30 -3.06
CA ASP A 14 -15.20 3.73 -3.35
C ASP A 14 -14.72 4.03 -4.78
N GLY A 15 -14.99 3.13 -5.74
CA GLY A 15 -14.53 3.24 -7.12
C GLY A 15 -13.18 2.58 -7.40
N PHE A 16 -12.49 2.04 -6.39
CA PHE A 16 -11.21 1.36 -6.51
C PHE A 16 -11.35 -0.18 -6.48
N LYS A 17 -10.52 -0.86 -7.25
CA LYS A 17 -10.40 -2.30 -7.22
C LYS A 17 -9.62 -2.74 -5.97
N VAL A 18 -10.24 -3.59 -5.17
CA VAL A 18 -9.67 -4.11 -3.92
C VAL A 18 -9.55 -5.62 -3.99
N PHE A 19 -8.37 -6.15 -3.70
CA PHE A 19 -8.14 -7.56 -3.50
C PHE A 19 -8.16 -7.87 -2.00
N THR A 20 -8.96 -8.87 -1.63
CA THR A 20 -9.03 -9.38 -0.26
C THR A 20 -8.41 -10.78 -0.23
N LEU A 21 -7.29 -10.90 0.47
CA LEU A 21 -6.59 -12.16 0.69
C LEU A 21 -6.96 -12.69 2.07
N ARG A 22 -7.26 -14.00 2.18
CA ARG A 22 -7.62 -14.63 3.45
C ARG A 22 -6.80 -15.88 3.70
N ASP A 23 -6.30 -16.05 4.92
CA ASP A 23 -5.91 -17.34 5.49
C ASP A 23 -7.05 -17.84 6.38
N ILE A 24 -7.87 -18.76 5.84
CA ILE A 24 -9.06 -19.29 6.54
C ILE A 24 -8.65 -20.01 7.83
N LYS A 25 -7.56 -20.75 7.81
CA LYS A 25 -7.09 -21.51 8.96
C LYS A 25 -6.63 -20.63 10.12
N ARG A 26 -5.98 -19.51 9.82
CA ARG A 26 -5.47 -18.54 10.81
C ARG A 26 -6.41 -17.38 11.08
N GLN A 27 -7.53 -17.33 10.38
CA GLN A 27 -8.49 -16.22 10.46
C GLN A 27 -7.80 -14.86 10.27
N ALA A 28 -6.89 -14.81 9.28
CA ALA A 28 -6.20 -13.59 8.91
C ALA A 28 -6.75 -13.05 7.59
N LEU A 29 -6.76 -11.72 7.45
CA LEU A 29 -7.27 -11.03 6.28
C LEU A 29 -6.39 -9.84 5.94
N ALA A 30 -6.01 -9.70 4.66
CA ALA A 30 -5.36 -8.52 4.12
C ALA A 30 -6.18 -7.94 2.97
N LYS A 31 -6.26 -6.60 2.89
CA LYS A 31 -6.85 -5.92 1.74
C LYS A 31 -5.80 -5.06 1.07
N VAL A 32 -5.66 -5.23 -0.23
CA VAL A 32 -4.66 -4.55 -1.07
C VAL A 32 -5.37 -3.78 -2.16
N ILE A 33 -4.86 -2.59 -2.44
CA ILE A 33 -5.35 -1.69 -3.48
C ILE A 33 -4.23 -1.42 -4.50
N PRO A 34 -4.18 -2.16 -5.64
CA PRO A 34 -3.12 -1.99 -6.63
C PRO A 34 -3.10 -0.60 -7.26
N GLU A 35 -4.26 0.01 -7.46
CA GLU A 35 -4.39 1.32 -8.11
C GLU A 35 -3.78 2.48 -7.31
N LEU A 36 -3.52 2.28 -6.00
CA LEU A 36 -2.89 3.26 -5.11
C LEU A 36 -1.61 2.69 -4.49
N GLY A 37 -0.55 2.58 -5.30
CA GLY A 37 0.77 2.15 -4.85
C GLY A 37 0.83 0.71 -4.33
N ASN A 38 -0.09 -0.14 -4.75
CA ASN A 38 -0.24 -1.52 -4.24
C ASN A 38 -0.27 -1.57 -2.69
N ASN A 39 -0.91 -0.59 -2.08
CA ASN A 39 -0.96 -0.42 -0.63
C ASN A 39 -1.81 -1.53 0.02
N CYS A 40 -1.22 -2.24 0.98
CA CYS A 40 -1.98 -3.08 1.91
C CYS A 40 -2.57 -2.16 3.00
N TYR A 41 -3.81 -1.72 2.80
CA TYR A 41 -4.42 -0.71 3.66
C TYR A 41 -5.19 -1.28 4.85
N HIS A 42 -5.35 -2.60 4.91
CA HIS A 42 -6.03 -3.27 6.01
C HIS A 42 -5.42 -4.65 6.22
N PHE A 43 -5.05 -4.95 7.45
CA PHE A 43 -4.56 -6.27 7.83
C PHE A 43 -5.05 -6.62 9.22
N THR A 44 -5.83 -7.70 9.33
CA THR A 44 -6.32 -8.25 10.59
C THR A 44 -5.87 -9.67 10.79
N GLN A 45 -5.65 -10.02 12.04
CA GLN A 45 -5.45 -11.38 12.49
C GLN A 45 -6.24 -11.62 13.77
N THR A 46 -6.87 -12.79 13.89
CA THR A 46 -7.54 -13.20 15.12
C THR A 46 -6.53 -13.73 16.12
N VAL A 47 -6.55 -13.16 17.32
CA VAL A 47 -5.76 -13.59 18.47
C VAL A 47 -6.74 -13.99 19.58
N GLY A 48 -6.76 -15.26 19.92
CA GLY A 48 -7.84 -15.82 20.74
C GLY A 48 -9.17 -15.78 20.00
N THR A 49 -10.12 -15.00 20.47
CA THR A 49 -11.45 -14.80 19.84
C THR A 49 -11.61 -13.46 19.15
N GLU A 50 -10.64 -12.55 19.30
CA GLU A 50 -10.75 -11.16 18.85
C GLU A 50 -9.92 -10.89 17.58
N PRO A 51 -10.52 -10.25 16.56
CA PRO A 51 -9.77 -9.75 15.42
C PRO A 51 -8.98 -8.50 15.82
N ILE A 52 -7.67 -8.53 15.64
CA ILE A 52 -6.79 -7.39 15.89
C ILE A 52 -6.38 -6.77 14.55
N ASN A 53 -6.55 -5.47 14.41
CA ASN A 53 -6.08 -4.72 13.27
C ASN A 53 -4.60 -4.35 13.46
N ILE A 54 -3.73 -4.85 12.57
CA ILE A 54 -2.27 -4.69 12.67
C ILE A 54 -1.81 -3.41 11.96
N ILE A 55 -2.55 -2.99 10.95
CA ILE A 55 -2.26 -1.80 10.15
C ILE A 55 -3.35 -0.75 10.43
N LEU A 56 -2.97 0.53 10.54
CA LEU A 56 -3.92 1.63 10.63
C LEU A 56 -4.69 1.78 9.30
N PRO A 57 -5.98 1.41 9.26
CA PRO A 57 -6.76 1.55 8.04
C PRO A 57 -7.19 3.01 7.84
N PRO A 58 -7.39 3.45 6.58
CA PRO A 58 -8.00 4.74 6.31
C PRO A 58 -9.49 4.74 6.67
N PRO A 59 -10.07 5.92 6.95
CA PRO A 59 -11.53 6.05 7.13
C PRO A 59 -12.33 5.61 5.89
N ASN A 60 -11.78 5.87 4.70
CA ASN A 60 -12.27 5.45 3.39
C ASN A 60 -11.12 5.50 2.37
N LEU A 61 -11.30 4.91 1.18
CA LEU A 61 -10.24 4.85 0.17
C LEU A 61 -9.97 6.20 -0.51
N LYS A 62 -10.92 7.12 -0.52
CA LYS A 62 -10.70 8.48 -1.01
C LYS A 62 -9.71 9.23 -0.12
N THR A 63 -9.77 9.03 1.20
CA THR A 63 -8.79 9.58 2.14
C THR A 63 -7.41 8.97 1.93
N LEU A 64 -7.32 7.66 1.65
CA LEU A 64 -6.07 7.00 1.29
C LEU A 64 -5.46 7.61 0.00
N ALA A 65 -6.27 7.83 -1.04
CA ALA A 65 -5.82 8.44 -2.29
C ALA A 65 -5.25 9.85 -2.10
N GLN A 66 -5.83 10.62 -1.17
CA GLN A 66 -5.32 11.97 -0.83
C GLN A 66 -4.06 11.96 0.03
N ARG A 67 -3.87 10.89 0.83
CA ARG A 67 -2.76 10.77 1.78
C ARG A 67 -2.19 9.34 1.78
N PRO A 68 -1.56 8.90 0.70
CA PRO A 68 -1.13 7.49 0.53
C PRO A 68 -0.07 7.05 1.55
N SER A 69 0.70 7.98 2.11
CA SER A 69 1.68 7.69 3.19
C SER A 69 1.08 7.73 4.60
N GLY A 70 -0.18 8.14 4.76
CA GLY A 70 -0.80 8.33 6.07
C GLY A 70 -1.46 7.07 6.64
N TYR A 71 -1.67 6.06 5.82
CA TYR A 71 -2.42 4.85 6.17
C TYR A 71 -1.86 3.62 5.47
N GLY A 72 -2.15 2.45 6.05
CA GLY A 72 -1.77 1.19 5.44
C GLY A 72 -0.28 0.90 5.50
N ASN A 73 0.18 0.11 4.55
CA ASN A 73 1.58 -0.25 4.36
C ASN A 73 1.98 0.01 2.89
N PRO A 74 2.31 1.27 2.54
CA PRO A 74 2.67 1.63 1.18
C PRO A 74 4.03 1.08 0.77
N ILE A 75 4.22 0.84 -0.53
CA ILE A 75 5.52 0.51 -1.11
C ILE A 75 6.31 1.81 -1.35
N LEU A 76 7.53 1.86 -0.81
CA LEU A 76 8.43 3.01 -0.93
C LEU A 76 9.60 2.65 -1.83
N PHE A 77 9.53 3.02 -3.11
CA PHE A 77 10.55 2.72 -4.10
C PHE A 77 10.83 3.94 -4.99
N PRO A 78 12.06 4.23 -5.37
CA PRO A 78 13.31 3.51 -5.08
C PRO A 78 13.96 3.84 -3.73
N PHE A 79 13.38 4.74 -2.95
CA PHE A 79 13.92 5.11 -1.64
C PHE A 79 12.80 5.34 -0.61
N PRO A 80 13.02 4.99 0.65
CA PRO A 80 12.18 5.40 1.77
C PRO A 80 12.61 6.78 2.27
N ASN A 81 11.73 7.45 3.04
CA ASN A 81 12.02 8.71 3.71
C ASN A 81 12.40 9.83 2.72
N ARG A 82 13.31 10.74 3.09
CA ARG A 82 13.54 12.02 2.41
C ARG A 82 14.86 12.07 1.65
N ILE A 83 14.80 12.69 0.45
CA ILE A 83 15.98 13.22 -0.23
C ILE A 83 15.95 14.74 -0.06
N ARG A 84 16.98 15.27 0.62
CA ARG A 84 17.14 16.70 0.87
C ARG A 84 17.14 17.48 -0.45
N GLU A 85 16.32 18.52 -0.52
CA GLU A 85 16.16 19.38 -1.69
C GLU A 85 15.78 18.63 -3.00
N GLY A 86 15.37 17.35 -2.85
CA GLY A 86 14.99 16.50 -3.98
C GLY A 86 16.15 16.12 -4.89
N CYS A 87 17.40 16.26 -4.49
CA CYS A 87 18.53 15.92 -5.34
C CYS A 87 19.72 15.31 -4.58
N PHE A 88 20.53 14.53 -5.29
CA PHE A 88 21.80 14.02 -4.81
C PHE A 88 22.78 13.79 -5.96
N LEU A 89 24.07 13.71 -5.65
CA LEU A 89 25.14 13.36 -6.59
C LEU A 89 25.57 11.90 -6.36
N PHE A 90 25.68 11.15 -7.46
CA PHE A 90 26.22 9.80 -7.45
C PHE A 90 27.11 9.60 -8.67
N GLU A 91 28.36 9.18 -8.48
CA GLU A 91 29.36 8.97 -9.55
C GLU A 91 29.48 10.18 -10.51
N GLY A 92 29.47 11.39 -9.96
CA GLY A 92 29.57 12.64 -10.72
C GLY A 92 28.31 13.04 -11.49
N LYS A 93 27.23 12.27 -11.41
CA LYS A 93 25.93 12.55 -12.03
C LYS A 93 24.94 13.04 -10.99
N GLN A 94 24.24 14.11 -11.30
CA GLN A 94 23.15 14.62 -10.46
C GLN A 94 21.84 13.93 -10.80
N TYR A 95 21.15 13.44 -9.75
CA TYR A 95 19.81 12.88 -9.81
C TYR A 95 18.85 13.82 -9.10
N THR A 96 17.71 14.11 -9.75
CA THR A 96 16.70 15.05 -9.24
C THR A 96 15.35 14.38 -9.22
N PHE A 97 14.58 14.60 -8.15
CA PHE A 97 13.23 14.10 -7.93
C PHE A 97 12.29 15.25 -7.60
N ASP A 98 11.02 15.09 -7.92
CA ASP A 98 9.99 16.05 -7.55
C ASP A 98 9.88 16.16 -6.02
N LYS A 99 9.69 17.37 -5.55
CA LYS A 99 9.51 17.66 -4.13
C LYS A 99 8.08 17.30 -3.71
N ALA A 100 7.94 16.78 -2.50
CA ALA A 100 6.62 16.54 -1.93
C ALA A 100 5.89 17.85 -1.67
N LEU A 101 4.55 17.81 -1.72
CA LEU A 101 3.71 18.97 -1.48
C LEU A 101 4.03 19.61 -0.11
N ASN A 102 4.24 20.90 -0.10
CA ASN A 102 4.62 21.67 1.10
C ASN A 102 5.91 21.22 1.78
N SER A 103 6.85 20.63 1.04
CA SER A 103 8.15 20.19 1.53
C SER A 103 9.28 20.66 0.63
N PRO A 104 10.43 21.07 1.18
CA PRO A 104 11.63 21.31 0.37
C PRO A 104 12.27 20.00 -0.14
N ASN A 105 11.79 18.84 0.30
CA ASN A 105 12.39 17.54 0.05
C ASN A 105 11.50 16.66 -0.82
N SER A 106 12.10 15.71 -1.55
CA SER A 106 11.40 14.55 -2.09
C SER A 106 11.16 13.53 -0.98
N ILE A 107 10.04 12.81 -1.01
CA ILE A 107 9.65 11.85 0.05
C ILE A 107 9.10 10.57 -0.56
N HIS A 108 9.56 9.43 -0.02
CA HIS A 108 8.97 8.10 -0.20
C HIS A 108 9.02 7.52 -1.62
N GLY A 109 9.90 8.01 -2.46
CA GLY A 109 10.10 7.47 -3.80
C GLY A 109 9.05 7.92 -4.81
N LEU A 110 8.78 7.05 -5.79
CA LEU A 110 8.03 7.41 -7.00
C LEU A 110 6.76 6.58 -7.21
N VAL A 111 6.50 5.57 -6.37
CA VAL A 111 5.44 4.58 -6.64
C VAL A 111 4.33 4.53 -5.58
N ILE A 112 4.42 5.38 -4.56
CA ILE A 112 3.52 5.34 -3.40
C ILE A 112 2.03 5.52 -3.76
N ASP A 113 1.74 6.24 -4.84
CA ASP A 113 0.40 6.55 -5.36
C ASP A 113 0.19 6.05 -6.80
N GLN A 114 1.20 5.38 -7.38
CA GLN A 114 1.14 4.92 -8.75
C GLN A 114 0.36 3.60 -8.87
N PRO A 115 -0.41 3.42 -9.94
CA PRO A 115 -1.08 2.15 -10.17
C PRO A 115 -0.06 1.07 -10.53
N PHE A 116 -0.20 -0.09 -9.85
CA PHE A 116 0.50 -1.31 -10.22
C PHE A 116 -0.32 -2.08 -11.24
N GLY A 117 0.37 -2.67 -12.20
CA GLY A 117 -0.25 -3.44 -13.26
C GLY A 117 -0.92 -4.73 -12.77
N HIS A 118 -1.43 -5.48 -13.72
CA HIS A 118 -2.28 -6.65 -13.51
C HIS A 118 -1.63 -7.73 -12.66
N CYS A 119 -2.34 -8.21 -11.63
CA CYS A 119 -2.05 -9.45 -10.93
C CYS A 119 -3.02 -10.53 -11.40
N GLU A 120 -2.51 -11.62 -11.97
CA GLU A 120 -3.28 -12.84 -12.14
C GLU A 120 -3.21 -13.66 -10.85
N CYS A 121 -4.38 -13.98 -10.30
CA CYS A 121 -4.48 -14.91 -9.18
C CYS A 121 -4.85 -16.28 -9.74
N SER A 122 -3.92 -17.21 -9.70
CA SER A 122 -4.16 -18.62 -10.01
C SER A 122 -4.52 -19.43 -8.77
#